data_47e725a0d7bac5f3774e095006e7540f
#
_entry.id   47e725a0d7bac5f3774e095006e7540f
#
_cell.length_a   1.000
_cell.length_b   1.000
_cell.length_c   1.000
_cell.angle_alpha   90.00
_cell.angle_beta   90.00
_cell.angle_gamma   90.00
#
_symmetry.space_group_name_H-M   'P 1'
#
loop_
_entity.id
_entity.type
_entity.pdbx_description
1 polymer ?
#
loop_
_entity_poly.entity_id
_entity_poly.type
_entity_poly.pdbx_seq_one_letter_code
_entity_poly.pdbx_strand_id
1 'polypeptide(L)'
;MCRKNTRPKPGTLGYMTKTSPVPCPPHPAQRQRDLLTEAQLSRLSTSHPLRAAQTADSPMLQALTGRASAHRPVWFMRQAGRSLPEYRKAREGIPMLDACLTPELAAEITVQPVRRHNVDAGIFFSDIVIPMKLAGVNVDIVPGRGPVLENPVRTLDEVRALPELTDTALDPIREAVAATVEMLGSTPLIGFAGAPFTVAAYMVEGGPSRDHLRPRTMMHADPVAWRELAQWAARTSGQFLRAQIEAGASAV
;
A
#
# COMPACT_ATOMS: atom_id res chain seq x y z
N MET A 1 -25.83 4.13 -1.02
CA MET A 1 -26.95 3.48 -1.72
C MET A 1 -28.25 4.03 -1.16
N CYS A 2 -28.88 4.98 -1.85
CA CYS A 2 -30.20 5.49 -1.50
C CYS A 2 -31.27 4.46 -1.94
N ARG A 3 -32.18 4.15 -1.01
CA ARG A 3 -33.28 3.20 -1.27
C ARG A 3 -34.19 3.70 -2.39
N LYS A 4 -34.53 2.81 -3.31
CA LYS A 4 -35.53 3.03 -4.38
C LYS A 4 -36.90 3.29 -3.77
N ASN A 5 -37.52 4.41 -4.18
CA ASN A 5 -38.88 4.75 -3.88
C ASN A 5 -39.84 3.75 -4.53
N THR A 6 -40.52 2.93 -3.76
CA THR A 6 -41.63 2.10 -4.21
C THR A 6 -42.88 2.94 -4.14
N ARG A 7 -43.63 3.10 -5.25
CA ARG A 7 -44.92 3.78 -5.34
C ARG A 7 -45.96 3.06 -4.47
N PRO A 8 -46.77 3.76 -3.69
CA PRO A 8 -47.86 3.15 -2.97
C PRO A 8 -49.03 2.80 -3.90
N LYS A 9 -49.73 1.70 -3.59
CA LYS A 9 -50.95 1.27 -4.27
C LYS A 9 -52.08 2.25 -4.02
N PRO A 10 -53.04 2.47 -4.98
CA PRO A 10 -54.15 3.36 -4.78
C PRO A 10 -55.18 2.75 -3.84
N GLY A 11 -55.54 3.44 -2.78
CA GLY A 11 -56.67 3.05 -1.94
C GLY A 11 -56.57 3.33 -0.43
N THR A 12 -55.88 4.38 0.04
CA THR A 12 -56.03 4.81 1.43
C THR A 12 -55.92 6.32 1.53
N LEU A 13 -57.05 7.01 1.83
CA LEU A 13 -57.06 8.40 2.22
C LEU A 13 -56.42 8.55 3.60
N GLY A 14 -55.15 8.98 3.63
CA GLY A 14 -54.44 9.34 4.84
C GLY A 14 -53.90 10.76 4.72
N TYR A 15 -54.22 11.61 5.68
CA TYR A 15 -53.78 13.01 5.79
C TYR A 15 -52.27 13.10 5.59
N MET A 16 -51.85 13.72 4.49
CA MET A 16 -50.43 14.07 4.26
C MET A 16 -50.09 15.32 5.08
N THR A 17 -49.49 15.16 6.22
CA THR A 17 -48.66 16.21 6.80
C THR A 17 -47.43 16.39 5.90
N LYS A 18 -47.27 17.58 5.31
CA LYS A 18 -46.06 17.99 4.58
C LYS A 18 -44.89 18.04 5.56
N THR A 19 -44.24 16.94 5.78
CA THR A 19 -42.90 16.96 6.36
C THR A 19 -41.93 17.37 5.26
N SER A 20 -41.37 18.55 5.38
CA SER A 20 -40.22 18.97 4.54
C SER A 20 -39.16 17.88 4.54
N PRO A 21 -38.55 17.53 3.39
CA PRO A 21 -37.51 16.56 3.37
C PRO A 21 -36.38 17.04 4.29
N VAL A 22 -36.05 16.25 5.31
CA VAL A 22 -34.89 16.49 6.15
C VAL A 22 -33.68 16.44 5.21
N PRO A 23 -32.91 17.53 5.11
CA PRO A 23 -31.73 17.52 4.25
C PRO A 23 -30.79 16.37 4.69
N CYS A 24 -30.46 15.53 3.74
CA CYS A 24 -29.46 14.47 3.98
C CYS A 24 -28.19 15.16 4.49
N PRO A 25 -27.61 14.72 5.63
CA PRO A 25 -26.36 15.32 6.09
C PRO A 25 -25.31 15.19 4.98
N PRO A 26 -24.51 16.23 4.74
CA PRO A 26 -23.49 16.19 3.70
C PRO A 26 -22.60 14.96 3.90
N HIS A 27 -22.38 14.24 2.82
CA HIS A 27 -21.51 13.06 2.81
C HIS A 27 -20.14 13.44 3.43
N PRO A 28 -19.57 12.63 4.36
CA PRO A 28 -18.30 12.97 5.05
C PRO A 28 -17.12 13.27 4.11
N ALA A 29 -17.25 13.02 2.80
CA ALA A 29 -16.26 13.31 1.76
C ALA A 29 -16.13 14.79 1.38
N GLN A 30 -16.96 15.70 1.89
CA GLN A 30 -16.86 17.14 1.58
C GLN A 30 -15.94 17.94 2.50
N ARG A 31 -15.24 17.30 3.43
CA ARG A 31 -14.08 17.95 4.08
C ARG A 31 -12.96 17.97 3.06
N GLN A 32 -12.64 19.15 2.56
CA GLN A 32 -11.41 19.42 1.85
C GLN A 32 -10.25 18.84 2.70
N ARG A 33 -9.75 17.68 2.32
CA ARG A 33 -8.58 17.08 2.97
C ARG A 33 -7.41 17.84 2.39
N ASP A 34 -6.93 18.82 3.14
CA ASP A 34 -5.70 19.50 2.78
C ASP A 34 -4.62 18.43 2.56
N LEU A 35 -3.92 18.52 1.43
CA LEU A 35 -2.59 17.92 1.31
C LEU A 35 -1.84 18.28 2.59
N LEU A 36 -0.98 17.42 3.06
CA LEU A 36 -0.14 17.59 4.24
C LEU A 36 0.00 19.05 4.67
N THR A 37 -0.15 19.34 5.96
CA THR A 37 0.07 20.66 6.50
C THR A 37 1.49 21.14 6.14
N GLU A 38 1.73 22.46 6.10
CA GLU A 38 3.08 23.00 5.86
C GLU A 38 4.13 22.38 6.79
N ALA A 39 3.77 22.12 8.06
CA ALA A 39 4.64 21.46 9.02
C ALA A 39 4.97 20.00 8.65
N GLN A 40 4.09 19.30 7.96
CA GLN A 40 4.34 17.96 7.44
C GLN A 40 5.16 18.01 6.15
N LEU A 41 4.84 18.94 5.24
CA LEU A 41 5.62 19.16 4.01
C LEU A 41 7.06 19.58 4.30
N SER A 42 7.28 20.39 5.33
CA SER A 42 8.63 20.83 5.71
C SER A 42 9.56 19.72 6.17
N ARG A 43 9.00 18.55 6.55
CA ARG A 43 9.79 17.36 6.91
C ARG A 43 10.30 16.58 5.70
N LEU A 44 9.72 16.82 4.53
CA LEU A 44 10.16 16.21 3.28
C LEU A 44 11.31 17.02 2.67
N SER A 45 12.15 16.38 1.85
CA SER A 45 13.22 17.08 1.14
C SER A 45 12.64 18.19 0.23
N THR A 46 13.43 19.19 -0.10
CA THR A 46 13.00 20.26 -1.02
C THR A 46 12.70 19.74 -2.42
N SER A 47 13.35 18.66 -2.83
CA SER A 47 13.16 17.97 -4.12
C SER A 47 12.00 16.98 -4.11
N HIS A 48 11.36 16.73 -2.95
CA HIS A 48 10.25 15.77 -2.89
C HIS A 48 9.07 16.23 -3.77
N PRO A 49 8.46 15.35 -4.61
CA PRO A 49 7.42 15.72 -5.58
C PRO A 49 6.24 16.50 -4.99
N LEU A 50 5.83 16.19 -3.76
CA LEU A 50 4.77 16.93 -3.08
C LEU A 50 5.20 18.34 -2.67
N ARG A 51 6.46 18.51 -2.21
CA ARG A 51 7.00 19.82 -1.78
C ARG A 51 7.36 20.70 -2.97
N ALA A 52 7.90 20.10 -4.02
CA ALA A 52 8.20 20.77 -5.30
C ALA A 52 6.97 21.03 -6.17
N ALA A 53 5.78 20.64 -5.70
CA ALA A 53 4.50 20.70 -6.43
C ALA A 53 4.50 19.92 -7.77
N GLN A 54 5.45 19.02 -8.00
CA GLN A 54 5.60 18.28 -9.25
C GLN A 54 4.39 17.38 -9.55
N THR A 55 3.79 16.78 -8.52
CA THR A 55 2.63 15.89 -8.64
C THR A 55 1.33 16.51 -8.12
N ALA A 56 1.37 17.75 -7.60
CA ALA A 56 0.25 18.40 -6.91
C ALA A 56 -1.02 18.53 -7.76
N ASP A 57 -0.86 18.74 -9.06
CA ASP A 57 -1.96 18.90 -10.02
C ASP A 57 -2.31 17.62 -10.77
N SER A 58 -1.71 16.48 -10.37
CA SER A 58 -2.10 15.20 -10.94
C SER A 58 -3.55 14.85 -10.61
N PRO A 59 -4.29 14.24 -11.55
CA PRO A 59 -5.69 13.84 -11.32
C PRO A 59 -5.87 12.99 -10.06
N MET A 60 -4.90 12.12 -9.77
CA MET A 60 -4.92 11.27 -8.58
C MET A 60 -4.86 12.10 -7.29
N LEU A 61 -3.90 13.03 -7.15
CA LEU A 61 -3.78 13.82 -5.93
C LEU A 61 -4.90 14.83 -5.78
N GLN A 62 -5.41 15.39 -6.88
CA GLN A 62 -6.62 16.22 -6.84
C GLN A 62 -7.79 15.43 -6.26
N ALA A 63 -8.05 14.22 -6.75
CA ALA A 63 -9.13 13.38 -6.24
C ALA A 63 -8.93 12.97 -4.77
N LEU A 64 -7.70 12.60 -4.36
CA LEU A 64 -7.38 12.23 -2.98
C LEU A 64 -7.57 13.39 -1.99
N THR A 65 -7.37 14.63 -2.45
CA THR A 65 -7.54 15.86 -1.66
C THR A 65 -8.94 16.48 -1.77
N GLY A 66 -9.87 15.83 -2.49
CA GLY A 66 -11.23 16.32 -2.69
C GLY A 66 -11.35 17.49 -3.66
N ARG A 67 -10.29 17.78 -4.42
CA ARG A 67 -10.33 18.78 -5.50
C ARG A 67 -10.94 18.20 -6.78
N ALA A 68 -11.52 19.06 -7.60
CA ALA A 68 -12.01 18.66 -8.92
C ALA A 68 -10.82 18.30 -9.82
N SER A 69 -10.90 17.16 -10.46
CA SER A 69 -9.93 16.67 -11.42
C SER A 69 -10.48 16.79 -12.84
N ALA A 70 -9.62 16.99 -13.85
CA ALA A 70 -10.00 17.08 -15.26
C ALA A 70 -10.72 15.80 -15.75
N HIS A 71 -10.36 14.66 -15.21
CA HIS A 71 -11.01 13.37 -15.45
C HIS A 71 -10.93 12.50 -14.19
N ARG A 72 -11.68 11.39 -14.17
CA ARG A 72 -11.59 10.41 -13.08
C ARG A 72 -10.25 9.69 -13.16
N PRO A 73 -9.37 9.77 -12.13
CA PRO A 73 -8.08 9.10 -12.16
C PRO A 73 -8.24 7.58 -12.14
N VAL A 74 -7.39 6.91 -12.90
CA VAL A 74 -7.35 5.45 -13.00
C VAL A 74 -5.95 4.95 -12.73
N TRP A 75 -5.86 3.95 -11.87
CA TRP A 75 -4.66 3.15 -11.63
C TRP A 75 -5.07 1.71 -11.29
N PHE A 76 -4.16 0.76 -11.43
CA PHE A 76 -4.44 -0.64 -11.15
C PHE A 76 -3.56 -1.13 -10.00
N MET A 77 -4.16 -1.77 -8.99
CA MET A 77 -3.47 -2.22 -7.78
C MET A 77 -2.25 -3.13 -8.07
N ARG A 78 -2.32 -3.95 -9.11
CA ARG A 78 -1.23 -4.84 -9.52
C ARG A 78 -0.85 -4.57 -10.96
N GLN A 79 -0.31 -3.37 -11.17
CA GLN A 79 0.06 -2.92 -12.52
C GLN A 79 1.24 -3.73 -13.06
N ALA A 80 2.30 -3.90 -12.27
CA ALA A 80 3.43 -4.75 -12.62
C ALA A 80 2.95 -6.20 -12.62
N GLY A 81 2.41 -6.63 -13.71
CA GLY A 81 1.76 -7.92 -13.80
C GLY A 81 2.48 -8.90 -14.71
N ARG A 82 2.20 -10.16 -14.46
CA ARG A 82 2.64 -11.29 -15.29
C ARG A 82 2.11 -11.19 -16.72
N SER A 83 1.19 -10.29 -17.00
CA SER A 83 0.57 -10.05 -18.30
C SER A 83 1.46 -9.28 -19.28
N LEU A 84 2.38 -8.44 -18.78
CA LEU A 84 3.22 -7.60 -19.63
C LEU A 84 4.41 -8.39 -20.21
N PRO A 85 4.58 -8.44 -21.55
CA PRO A 85 5.74 -9.09 -22.15
C PRO A 85 7.06 -8.50 -21.70
N GLU A 86 7.14 -7.17 -21.58
CA GLU A 86 8.30 -6.43 -21.09
C GLU A 86 8.66 -6.79 -19.66
N TYR A 87 7.67 -7.01 -18.78
CA TYR A 87 7.90 -7.50 -17.42
C TYR A 87 8.54 -8.88 -17.43
N ARG A 88 8.02 -9.81 -18.25
CA ARG A 88 8.57 -11.18 -18.34
C ARG A 88 10.02 -11.15 -18.82
N LYS A 89 10.31 -10.32 -19.84
CA LYS A 89 11.66 -10.15 -20.37
C LYS A 89 12.60 -9.55 -19.33
N ALA A 90 12.18 -8.49 -18.64
CA ALA A 90 13.00 -7.82 -17.63
C ALA A 90 13.33 -8.74 -16.44
N ARG A 91 12.44 -9.68 -16.14
CA ARG A 91 12.61 -10.62 -15.02
C ARG A 91 13.15 -11.99 -15.40
N GLU A 92 13.50 -12.22 -16.65
CA GLU A 92 14.00 -13.53 -17.08
C GLU A 92 15.25 -13.96 -16.29
N GLY A 93 15.17 -15.10 -15.60
CA GLY A 93 16.24 -15.62 -14.76
C GLY A 93 16.45 -14.92 -13.41
N ILE A 94 15.69 -13.87 -13.08
CA ILE A 94 15.87 -13.11 -11.84
C ILE A 94 14.77 -13.49 -10.82
N PRO A 95 15.10 -13.94 -9.61
CA PRO A 95 14.14 -14.19 -8.54
C PRO A 95 13.32 -12.94 -8.17
N MET A 96 12.08 -13.15 -7.67
CA MET A 96 11.15 -12.05 -7.40
C MET A 96 11.68 -11.03 -6.39
N LEU A 97 12.25 -11.53 -5.30
CA LEU A 97 12.74 -10.65 -4.23
C LEU A 97 14.01 -9.91 -4.66
N ASP A 98 14.87 -10.55 -5.46
CA ASP A 98 16.06 -9.90 -6.00
C ASP A 98 15.70 -8.78 -6.97
N ALA A 99 14.67 -9.00 -7.81
CA ALA A 99 14.15 -7.95 -8.68
C ALA A 99 13.59 -6.76 -7.90
N CYS A 100 12.96 -6.99 -6.75
CA CYS A 100 12.47 -5.92 -5.87
C CYS A 100 13.61 -5.15 -5.17
N LEU A 101 14.77 -5.77 -5.01
CA LEU A 101 15.94 -5.21 -4.32
C LEU A 101 17.00 -4.68 -5.30
N THR A 102 16.77 -4.77 -6.60
CA THR A 102 17.59 -4.16 -7.64
C THR A 102 16.96 -2.84 -8.06
N PRO A 103 17.50 -1.67 -7.67
CA PRO A 103 16.84 -0.37 -7.81
C PRO A 103 16.38 -0.06 -9.23
N GLU A 104 17.27 -0.22 -10.22
CA GLU A 104 16.97 0.10 -11.62
C GLU A 104 15.89 -0.82 -12.18
N LEU A 105 15.91 -2.10 -11.81
CA LEU A 105 14.94 -3.08 -12.26
C LEU A 105 13.58 -2.85 -11.63
N ALA A 106 13.53 -2.54 -10.33
CA ALA A 106 12.29 -2.21 -9.64
C ALA A 106 11.65 -0.94 -10.21
N ALA A 107 12.47 0.08 -10.52
CA ALA A 107 12.01 1.31 -11.15
C ALA A 107 11.44 1.05 -12.55
N GLU A 108 12.17 0.35 -13.42
CA GLU A 108 11.72 0.02 -14.77
C GLU A 108 10.39 -0.76 -14.73
N ILE A 109 10.29 -1.81 -13.90
CA ILE A 109 9.07 -2.62 -13.78
C ILE A 109 7.89 -1.78 -13.27
N THR A 110 8.14 -0.83 -12.36
CA THR A 110 7.11 0.08 -11.86
C THR A 110 6.55 0.97 -12.98
N VAL A 111 7.41 1.46 -13.86
CA VAL A 111 7.04 2.44 -14.90
C VAL A 111 6.43 1.78 -16.14
N GLN A 112 6.77 0.53 -16.46
CA GLN A 112 6.25 -0.20 -17.62
C GLN A 112 4.72 -0.11 -17.80
N PRO A 113 3.89 -0.45 -16.79
CA PRO A 113 2.44 -0.38 -16.92
C PRO A 113 1.92 1.06 -17.04
N VAL A 114 2.60 2.03 -16.42
CA VAL A 114 2.23 3.45 -16.54
C VAL A 114 2.39 3.91 -17.98
N ARG A 115 3.54 3.62 -18.59
CA ARG A 115 3.81 3.95 -20.01
C ARG A 115 2.86 3.24 -20.96
N ARG A 116 2.56 1.96 -20.69
CA ARG A 116 1.75 1.13 -21.58
C ARG A 116 0.27 1.48 -21.53
N HIS A 117 -0.26 1.77 -20.35
CA HIS A 117 -1.70 1.95 -20.12
C HIS A 117 -2.09 3.41 -19.92
N ASN A 118 -1.12 4.32 -19.86
CA ASN A 118 -1.33 5.75 -19.62
C ASN A 118 -2.24 6.00 -18.40
N VAL A 119 -1.92 5.33 -17.28
CA VAL A 119 -2.66 5.47 -16.02
C VAL A 119 -2.15 6.65 -15.21
N ASP A 120 -2.98 7.13 -14.26
CA ASP A 120 -2.75 8.37 -13.51
C ASP A 120 -1.86 8.22 -12.29
N ALA A 121 -1.37 7.02 -11.99
CA ALA A 121 -0.40 6.78 -10.93
C ALA A 121 0.39 5.49 -11.18
N GLY A 122 1.64 5.47 -10.74
CA GLY A 122 2.45 4.26 -10.62
C GLY A 122 2.26 3.66 -9.23
N ILE A 123 2.23 2.31 -9.11
CA ILE A 123 2.39 1.65 -7.81
C ILE A 123 3.76 0.99 -7.75
N PHE A 124 4.49 1.25 -6.68
CA PHE A 124 5.86 0.77 -6.52
C PHE A 124 5.94 -0.76 -6.64
N PHE A 125 6.86 -1.26 -7.48
CA PHE A 125 7.09 -2.69 -7.61
C PHE A 125 7.90 -3.22 -6.44
N SER A 126 7.23 -3.92 -5.55
CA SER A 126 7.83 -4.57 -4.38
C SER A 126 6.94 -5.73 -3.92
N ASP A 127 7.26 -6.33 -2.79
CA ASP A 127 6.45 -7.35 -2.12
C ASP A 127 6.31 -7.03 -0.64
N ILE A 128 5.19 -7.44 -0.02
CA ILE A 128 4.92 -7.23 1.41
C ILE A 128 5.91 -7.94 2.33
N VAL A 129 6.65 -8.94 1.82
CA VAL A 129 7.69 -9.65 2.58
C VAL A 129 9.08 -9.01 2.47
N ILE A 130 9.27 -8.03 1.59
CA ILE A 130 10.56 -7.33 1.44
C ILE A 130 11.06 -6.75 2.78
N PRO A 131 10.25 -6.01 3.56
CA PRO A 131 10.74 -5.49 4.84
C PRO A 131 11.13 -6.61 5.83
N MET A 132 10.47 -7.77 5.79
CA MET A 132 10.89 -8.94 6.58
C MET A 132 12.27 -9.46 6.13
N LYS A 133 12.48 -9.61 4.82
CA LYS A 133 13.77 -10.03 4.26
C LYS A 133 14.88 -9.04 4.61
N LEU A 134 14.62 -7.75 4.50
CA LEU A 134 15.58 -6.70 4.84
C LEU A 134 15.89 -6.64 6.35
N ALA A 135 14.95 -7.02 7.19
CA ALA A 135 15.20 -7.20 8.63
C ALA A 135 16.07 -8.44 8.94
N GLY A 136 16.27 -9.33 7.98
CA GLY A 136 17.05 -10.57 8.18
C GLY A 136 16.20 -11.82 8.42
N VAL A 137 14.88 -11.74 8.24
CA VAL A 137 14.01 -12.93 8.29
C VAL A 137 14.22 -13.75 7.02
N ASN A 138 14.43 -15.06 7.20
CA ASN A 138 14.63 -15.96 6.07
C ASN A 138 13.29 -16.28 5.39
N VAL A 139 13.00 -15.54 4.33
CA VAL A 139 11.79 -15.63 3.52
C VAL A 139 12.15 -15.67 2.04
N ASP A 140 11.45 -16.50 1.28
CA ASP A 140 11.58 -16.59 -0.18
C ASP A 140 10.23 -16.76 -0.87
N ILE A 141 10.20 -16.53 -2.18
CA ILE A 141 9.02 -16.73 -3.03
C ILE A 141 9.14 -18.04 -3.80
N VAL A 142 8.39 -19.04 -3.39
CA VAL A 142 8.35 -20.34 -4.04
C VAL A 142 7.31 -20.34 -5.17
N PRO A 143 7.68 -20.69 -6.41
CA PRO A 143 6.75 -20.76 -7.54
C PRO A 143 5.54 -21.65 -7.23
N GLY A 144 4.34 -21.14 -7.50
CA GLY A 144 3.08 -21.83 -7.24
C GLY A 144 2.61 -21.86 -5.80
N ARG A 145 3.48 -21.52 -4.83
CA ARG A 145 3.16 -21.49 -3.39
C ARG A 145 3.09 -20.07 -2.83
N GLY A 146 3.91 -19.14 -3.36
CA GLY A 146 4.06 -17.79 -2.84
C GLY A 146 5.14 -17.66 -1.76
N PRO A 147 5.06 -16.65 -0.88
CA PRO A 147 6.02 -16.44 0.19
C PRO A 147 6.09 -17.62 1.15
N VAL A 148 7.30 -18.07 1.48
CA VAL A 148 7.56 -19.16 2.44
C VAL A 148 8.63 -18.69 3.42
N LEU A 149 8.34 -18.78 4.71
CA LEU A 149 9.31 -18.54 5.76
C LEU A 149 9.92 -19.87 6.21
N GLU A 150 11.22 -19.92 6.32
CA GLU A 150 11.93 -21.12 6.79
C GLU A 150 11.61 -21.41 8.26
N ASN A 151 11.60 -20.36 9.09
CA ASN A 151 11.37 -20.45 10.53
C ASN A 151 10.14 -19.62 10.95
N PRO A 152 8.93 -20.20 10.92
CA PRO A 152 7.74 -19.50 11.39
C PRO A 152 7.81 -19.26 12.90
N VAL A 153 7.32 -18.11 13.34
CA VAL A 153 7.36 -17.65 14.74
C VAL A 153 6.08 -18.03 15.46
N ARG A 154 6.17 -18.72 16.60
CA ARG A 154 5.00 -19.26 17.31
C ARG A 154 5.02 -19.09 18.82
N THR A 155 6.16 -18.70 19.38
CA THR A 155 6.36 -18.49 20.80
C THR A 155 6.83 -17.08 21.10
N LEU A 156 6.66 -16.63 22.34
CA LEU A 156 7.13 -15.31 22.77
C LEU A 156 8.66 -15.16 22.61
N ASP A 157 9.42 -16.21 22.91
CA ASP A 157 10.88 -16.17 22.80
C ASP A 157 11.32 -16.04 21.34
N GLU A 158 10.66 -16.74 20.42
CA GLU A 158 10.91 -16.60 18.98
C GLU A 158 10.55 -15.18 18.48
N VAL A 159 9.46 -14.59 18.99
CA VAL A 159 9.08 -13.20 18.68
C VAL A 159 10.16 -12.23 19.13
N ARG A 160 10.67 -12.40 20.36
CA ARG A 160 11.71 -11.53 20.94
C ARG A 160 13.07 -11.69 20.26
N ALA A 161 13.32 -12.83 19.65
CA ALA A 161 14.52 -13.10 18.87
C ALA A 161 14.48 -12.52 17.44
N LEU A 162 13.33 -11.96 17.01
CA LEU A 162 13.22 -11.36 15.68
C LEU A 162 14.20 -10.18 15.53
N PRO A 163 14.93 -10.13 14.39
CA PRO A 163 15.86 -9.03 14.12
C PRO A 163 15.09 -7.75 13.83
N GLU A 164 15.67 -6.61 14.21
CA GLU A 164 15.11 -5.29 13.89
C GLU A 164 15.57 -4.83 12.50
N LEU A 165 14.67 -4.19 11.77
CA LEU A 165 15.01 -3.59 10.48
C LEU A 165 15.90 -2.35 10.69
N THR A 166 17.10 -2.36 10.12
CA THR A 166 18.00 -1.21 10.18
C THR A 166 17.67 -0.19 9.09
N ASP A 167 18.01 1.08 9.34
CA ASP A 167 17.74 2.15 8.37
C ASP A 167 18.54 1.95 7.07
N THR A 168 19.79 1.53 7.16
CA THR A 168 20.66 1.27 5.99
C THR A 168 20.18 0.09 5.14
N ALA A 169 19.50 -0.89 5.72
CA ALA A 169 18.91 -1.99 4.95
C ALA A 169 17.83 -1.52 3.96
N LEU A 170 17.30 -0.32 4.15
CA LEU A 170 16.28 0.29 3.30
C LEU A 170 16.85 1.10 2.12
N ASP A 171 18.18 1.24 1.99
CA ASP A 171 18.80 2.03 0.93
C ASP A 171 18.41 1.55 -0.48
N PRO A 172 18.38 0.25 -0.82
CA PRO A 172 17.93 -0.20 -2.14
C PRO A 172 16.48 0.23 -2.45
N ILE A 173 15.63 0.35 -1.42
CA ILE A 173 14.24 0.81 -1.58
C ILE A 173 14.20 2.30 -1.85
N ARG A 174 14.99 3.10 -1.13
CA ARG A 174 15.10 4.55 -1.37
C ARG A 174 15.61 4.85 -2.77
N GLU A 175 16.65 4.15 -3.21
CA GLU A 175 17.22 4.28 -4.55
C GLU A 175 16.19 3.91 -5.63
N ALA A 176 15.49 2.77 -5.48
CA ALA A 176 14.47 2.32 -6.41
C ALA A 176 13.30 3.32 -6.51
N VAL A 177 12.85 3.86 -5.38
CA VAL A 177 11.78 4.85 -5.34
C VAL A 177 12.22 6.16 -6.00
N ALA A 178 13.42 6.66 -5.68
CA ALA A 178 13.96 7.89 -6.27
C ALA A 178 14.09 7.77 -7.79
N ALA A 179 14.66 6.69 -8.29
CA ALA A 179 14.76 6.41 -9.73
C ALA A 179 13.37 6.30 -10.38
N THR A 180 12.42 5.66 -9.72
CA THR A 180 11.03 5.56 -10.21
C THR A 180 10.38 6.94 -10.33
N VAL A 181 10.52 7.78 -9.31
CA VAL A 181 9.94 9.14 -9.29
C VAL A 181 10.51 10.00 -10.42
N GLU A 182 11.82 9.91 -10.66
CA GLU A 182 12.46 10.60 -11.78
C GLU A 182 11.86 10.15 -13.12
N MET A 183 11.69 8.85 -13.33
CA MET A 183 11.13 8.28 -14.57
C MET A 183 9.64 8.59 -14.76
N LEU A 184 8.87 8.75 -13.69
CA LEU A 184 7.43 9.06 -13.71
C LEU A 184 7.14 10.55 -13.96
N GLY A 185 8.07 11.45 -13.64
CA GLY A 185 7.87 12.88 -13.78
C GLY A 185 6.68 13.39 -12.95
N SER A 186 5.66 13.94 -13.61
CA SER A 186 4.46 14.46 -12.93
C SER A 186 3.44 13.39 -12.52
N THR A 187 3.63 12.13 -12.93
CA THR A 187 2.75 11.02 -12.50
C THR A 187 3.11 10.59 -11.07
N PRO A 188 2.18 10.61 -10.12
CA PRO A 188 2.48 10.28 -8.73
C PRO A 188 2.82 8.80 -8.56
N LEU A 189 3.78 8.52 -7.68
CA LEU A 189 4.07 7.18 -7.21
C LEU A 189 3.27 6.87 -5.94
N ILE A 190 2.64 5.70 -5.91
CA ILE A 190 2.00 5.13 -4.73
C ILE A 190 2.94 4.09 -4.13
N GLY A 191 3.38 4.33 -2.90
CA GLY A 191 4.08 3.33 -2.09
C GLY A 191 3.09 2.40 -1.39
N PHE A 192 3.58 1.27 -0.85
CA PHE A 192 2.76 0.36 -0.08
C PHE A 192 3.59 -0.50 0.89
N ALA A 193 2.91 -1.08 1.88
CA ALA A 193 3.46 -2.14 2.73
C ALA A 193 2.36 -3.11 3.16
N GLY A 194 2.75 -4.26 3.67
CA GLY A 194 1.83 -5.18 4.33
C GLY A 194 1.31 -4.58 5.65
N ALA A 195 0.00 -4.65 5.89
CA ALA A 195 -0.56 -4.27 7.18
C ALA A 195 -0.03 -5.18 8.30
N PRO A 196 0.07 -4.69 9.55
CA PRO A 196 0.68 -5.44 10.66
C PRO A 196 0.08 -6.83 10.87
N PHE A 197 -1.24 -6.97 10.76
CA PHE A 197 -1.89 -8.29 10.84
C PHE A 197 -1.42 -9.22 9.71
N THR A 198 -1.35 -8.73 8.48
CA THR A 198 -0.94 -9.53 7.32
C THR A 198 0.49 -10.03 7.50
N VAL A 199 1.42 -9.14 7.86
CA VAL A 199 2.83 -9.48 8.09
C VAL A 199 2.96 -10.50 9.24
N ALA A 200 2.33 -10.24 10.39
CA ALA A 200 2.34 -11.15 11.53
C ALA A 200 1.71 -12.51 11.19
N ALA A 201 0.63 -12.53 10.39
CA ALA A 201 0.01 -13.78 9.95
C ALA A 201 0.96 -14.62 9.10
N TYR A 202 1.70 -14.01 8.15
CA TYR A 202 2.73 -14.72 7.40
C TYR A 202 3.83 -15.27 8.30
N MET A 203 4.27 -14.49 9.30
CA MET A 203 5.29 -14.89 10.27
C MET A 203 4.86 -16.13 11.06
N VAL A 204 3.60 -16.20 11.51
CA VAL A 204 3.07 -17.32 12.30
C VAL A 204 2.75 -18.53 11.42
N GLU A 205 2.13 -18.34 10.25
CA GLU A 205 1.76 -19.45 9.36
C GLU A 205 2.97 -20.04 8.64
N GLY A 206 4.00 -19.23 8.38
CA GLY A 206 5.16 -19.62 7.56
C GLY A 206 4.88 -19.52 6.07
N GLY A 207 3.77 -18.91 5.67
CA GLY A 207 3.37 -18.77 4.26
C GLY A 207 1.92 -18.33 4.09
N PRO A 208 1.37 -18.42 2.86
CA PRO A 208 -0.02 -18.09 2.61
C PRO A 208 -0.96 -19.01 3.38
N SER A 209 -2.01 -18.45 3.93
CA SER A 209 -3.06 -19.19 4.63
C SER A 209 -4.43 -18.64 4.24
N ARG A 210 -5.40 -19.53 4.07
CA ARG A 210 -6.77 -19.15 3.74
C ARG A 210 -7.53 -18.66 4.98
N ASP A 211 -7.36 -19.36 6.09
CA ASP A 211 -8.20 -19.19 7.27
C ASP A 211 -7.49 -18.44 8.41
N HIS A 212 -6.18 -18.24 8.29
CA HIS A 212 -5.33 -17.61 9.31
C HIS A 212 -5.56 -18.21 10.70
N LEU A 213 -5.69 -19.54 10.76
CA LEU A 213 -6.08 -20.21 12.01
C LEU A 213 -5.02 -20.06 13.10
N ARG A 214 -3.74 -20.25 12.76
CA ARG A 214 -2.64 -20.15 13.72
C ARG A 214 -2.48 -18.75 14.33
N PRO A 215 -2.40 -17.65 13.54
CA PRO A 215 -2.34 -16.31 14.12
C PRO A 215 -3.59 -15.98 14.94
N ARG A 216 -4.78 -16.40 14.51
CA ARG A 216 -6.01 -16.21 15.28
C ARG A 216 -5.97 -17.00 16.60
N THR A 217 -5.45 -18.23 16.59
CA THR A 217 -5.23 -19.00 17.81
C THR A 217 -4.23 -18.31 18.73
N MET A 218 -3.10 -17.83 18.20
CA MET A 218 -2.08 -17.10 18.97
C MET A 218 -2.64 -15.84 19.64
N MET A 219 -3.52 -15.10 18.94
CA MET A 219 -4.19 -13.91 19.51
C MET A 219 -4.94 -14.20 20.82
N HIS A 220 -5.49 -15.40 20.96
CA HIS A 220 -6.30 -15.79 22.11
C HIS A 220 -5.51 -16.62 23.14
N ALA A 221 -4.63 -17.51 22.67
CA ALA A 221 -3.88 -18.41 23.54
C ALA A 221 -2.64 -17.74 24.15
N ASP A 222 -1.97 -16.84 23.41
CA ASP A 222 -0.83 -16.07 23.87
C ASP A 222 -0.92 -14.61 23.40
N PRO A 223 -1.77 -13.80 24.03
CA PRO A 223 -1.97 -12.40 23.62
C PRO A 223 -0.73 -11.52 23.84
N VAL A 224 0.22 -11.94 24.66
CA VAL A 224 1.48 -11.21 24.86
C VAL A 224 2.37 -11.40 23.66
N ALA A 225 2.63 -12.64 23.25
CA ALA A 225 3.42 -12.94 22.04
C ALA A 225 2.80 -12.32 20.79
N TRP A 226 1.47 -12.40 20.64
CA TRP A 226 0.78 -11.77 19.52
C TRP A 226 0.96 -10.26 19.49
N ARG A 227 0.84 -9.58 20.62
CA ARG A 227 1.00 -8.12 20.70
C ARG A 227 2.41 -7.70 20.34
N GLU A 228 3.44 -8.37 20.87
CA GLU A 228 4.83 -8.07 20.56
C GLU A 228 5.12 -8.31 19.07
N LEU A 229 4.62 -9.40 18.49
CA LEU A 229 4.74 -9.68 17.05
C LEU A 229 4.04 -8.62 16.19
N ALA A 230 2.81 -8.25 16.55
CA ALA A 230 2.07 -7.21 15.82
C ALA A 230 2.77 -5.84 15.89
N GLN A 231 3.39 -5.51 17.02
CA GLN A 231 4.20 -4.31 17.18
C GLN A 231 5.48 -4.36 16.34
N TRP A 232 6.17 -5.49 16.31
CA TRP A 232 7.32 -5.68 15.43
C TRP A 232 6.91 -5.50 13.96
N ALA A 233 5.83 -6.14 13.53
CA ALA A 233 5.31 -6.01 12.17
C ALA A 233 4.91 -4.55 11.84
N ALA A 234 4.30 -3.84 12.80
CA ALA A 234 3.93 -2.44 12.63
C ALA A 234 5.16 -1.53 12.48
N ARG A 235 6.21 -1.74 13.30
CA ARG A 235 7.47 -0.98 13.18
C ARG A 235 8.12 -1.23 11.83
N THR A 236 8.29 -2.49 11.46
CA THR A 236 8.95 -2.91 10.22
C THR A 236 8.21 -2.39 8.97
N SER A 237 6.88 -2.52 8.91
CA SER A 237 6.07 -1.96 7.83
C SER A 237 6.09 -0.44 7.81
N GLY A 238 6.07 0.20 8.99
CA GLY A 238 6.13 1.66 9.13
C GLY A 238 7.47 2.24 8.65
N GLN A 239 8.59 1.60 8.96
CA GLN A 239 9.92 1.99 8.46
C GLN A 239 9.99 1.86 6.94
N PHE A 240 9.47 0.76 6.39
CA PHE A 240 9.43 0.53 4.95
C PHE A 240 8.57 1.57 4.21
N LEU A 241 7.40 1.94 4.75
CA LEU A 241 6.57 3.03 4.19
C LEU A 241 7.27 4.39 4.29
N ARG A 242 7.90 4.67 5.43
CA ARG A 242 8.64 5.92 5.65
C ARG A 242 9.74 6.09 4.61
N ALA A 243 10.55 5.05 4.36
CA ALA A 243 11.61 5.09 3.36
C ALA A 243 11.06 5.42 1.96
N GLN A 244 9.91 4.86 1.59
CA GLN A 244 9.25 5.15 0.31
C GLN A 244 8.74 6.61 0.25
N ILE A 245 8.13 7.09 1.33
CA ILE A 245 7.64 8.48 1.41
C ILE A 245 8.83 9.45 1.31
N GLU A 246 9.86 9.27 2.13
CA GLU A 246 11.03 10.15 2.16
C GLU A 246 11.78 10.19 0.82
N ALA A 247 11.76 9.07 0.09
CA ALA A 247 12.38 8.96 -1.24
C ALA A 247 11.50 9.51 -2.39
N GLY A 248 10.25 9.91 -2.14
CA GLY A 248 9.45 10.64 -3.12
C GLY A 248 8.07 10.05 -3.43
N ALA A 249 7.59 9.00 -2.76
CA ALA A 249 6.23 8.52 -2.96
C ALA A 249 5.22 9.59 -2.56
N SER A 250 4.29 9.91 -3.47
CA SER A 250 3.29 10.98 -3.30
C SER A 250 2.03 10.51 -2.55
N ALA A 251 1.83 9.20 -2.45
CA ALA A 251 0.75 8.54 -1.71
C ALA A 251 1.21 7.18 -1.21
N VAL A 252 0.54 6.59 -0.22
CA VAL A 252 0.76 5.25 0.30
C VAL A 252 -0.57 4.56 0.63
#